data_863c60206fcf7d5bf8acdff3701214e9
#
_entry.id   863c60206fcf7d5bf8acdff3701214e9
#
_cell.length_a   1.000
_cell.length_b   1.000
_cell.length_c   1.000
_cell.angle_alpha   90.00
_cell.angle_beta   90.00
_cell.angle_gamma   90.00
#
_symmetry.space_group_name_H-M   'P 1'
#
loop_
_entity.id
_entity.type
_entity.pdbx_description
1 polymer ?
#
loop_
_entity_poly.entity_id
_entity_poly.type
_entity_poly.pdbx_seq_one_letter_code
_entity_poly.pdbx_strand_id
1 'polypeptide(L)'
;MSATEQSFDYAAADFNAVYTGGELLEGASIKVVPWDIGEPQPVVVALEEQGRFHGAVLDIGCGPGDNAVFLARRGHRVTAIDAASAAVEQARLRAGDLPVEFAVADATDLAGYEGRFDSVLDSALFHTLPRPARPLYAAALHRVTRPGARLSVLCFADVPGGMPAPLSVSGDELSTTLTEAGWRITSMDLAEYAGVATGMEKFFERTGRRPELDARGRTRLPVWKVLADRAGGAGPVAGGAAA
;
A
#
# COMPACT_ATOMS: atom_id res chain seq x y z
N MET A 1 -5.00 34.76 -16.16
CA MET A 1 -5.61 34.72 -14.82
C MET A 1 -5.13 33.42 -14.21
N SER A 2 -4.21 33.49 -13.24
CA SER A 2 -3.65 32.32 -12.55
C SER A 2 -4.78 31.68 -11.73
N ALA A 3 -5.15 30.43 -12.06
CA ALA A 3 -6.00 29.65 -11.20
C ALA A 3 -5.21 29.46 -9.90
N THR A 4 -5.72 29.99 -8.79
CA THR A 4 -5.19 29.73 -7.46
C THR A 4 -5.30 28.23 -7.24
N GLU A 5 -4.17 27.54 -7.24
CA GLU A 5 -4.08 26.13 -6.81
C GLU A 5 -4.63 26.06 -5.40
N GLN A 6 -5.83 25.49 -5.26
CA GLN A 6 -6.42 25.28 -3.95
C GLN A 6 -5.70 24.09 -3.32
N SER A 7 -4.85 24.36 -2.34
CA SER A 7 -4.22 23.30 -1.56
C SER A 7 -5.27 22.66 -0.64
N PHE A 8 -5.43 21.35 -0.74
CA PHE A 8 -6.24 20.57 0.20
C PHE A 8 -5.40 20.21 1.43
N ASP A 9 -6.03 20.14 2.59
CA ASP A 9 -5.39 19.57 3.77
C ASP A 9 -5.44 18.04 3.72
N TYR A 10 -4.45 17.45 3.08
CA TYR A 10 -4.35 16.00 2.95
C TYR A 10 -4.08 15.29 4.30
N ALA A 11 -3.63 16.02 5.33
CA ALA A 11 -3.45 15.45 6.67
C ALA A 11 -4.79 15.23 7.39
N ALA A 12 -5.84 15.94 6.95
CA ALA A 12 -7.21 15.80 7.44
C ALA A 12 -8.05 14.79 6.63
N ALA A 13 -7.43 13.95 5.79
CA ALA A 13 -8.15 12.96 4.98
C ALA A 13 -8.86 11.93 5.87
N ASP A 14 -10.18 11.83 5.72
CA ASP A 14 -10.99 10.82 6.42
C ASP A 14 -11.20 9.58 5.54
N PHE A 15 -10.26 8.65 5.67
CA PHE A 15 -10.32 7.40 4.92
C PHE A 15 -11.52 6.54 5.30
N ASN A 16 -12.05 6.63 6.52
CA ASN A 16 -13.23 5.87 6.90
C ASN A 16 -14.51 6.47 6.30
N ALA A 17 -14.60 7.82 6.25
CA ALA A 17 -15.76 8.51 5.67
C ALA A 17 -15.96 8.17 4.19
N VAL A 18 -14.88 8.09 3.39
CA VAL A 18 -15.03 7.82 1.95
C VAL A 18 -15.68 6.46 1.67
N TYR A 19 -15.43 5.46 2.51
CA TYR A 19 -16.06 4.13 2.38
C TYR A 19 -17.53 4.10 2.76
N THR A 20 -18.01 5.12 3.48
CA THR A 20 -19.42 5.27 3.88
C THR A 20 -20.17 6.31 3.03
N GLY A 21 -19.59 6.77 1.92
CA GLY A 21 -20.19 7.77 1.02
C GLY A 21 -19.98 9.22 1.45
N GLY A 22 -19.12 9.45 2.46
CA GLY A 22 -18.63 10.78 2.84
C GLY A 22 -17.53 11.29 1.91
N GLU A 23 -17.00 12.47 2.21
CA GLU A 23 -15.87 13.05 1.46
C GLU A 23 -14.54 12.59 2.06
N LEU A 24 -13.59 12.18 1.21
CA LEU A 24 -12.21 11.90 1.62
C LEU A 24 -11.50 13.16 2.14
N LEU A 25 -11.74 14.28 1.46
CA LEU A 25 -11.18 15.60 1.76
C LEU A 25 -12.29 16.63 1.69
N GLU A 26 -12.41 17.47 2.71
CA GLU A 26 -13.42 18.51 2.78
C GLU A 26 -13.36 19.41 1.54
N GLY A 27 -14.49 19.56 0.86
CA GLY A 27 -14.62 20.39 -0.33
C GLY A 27 -13.94 19.84 -1.59
N ALA A 28 -13.33 18.66 -1.57
CA ALA A 28 -12.74 18.06 -2.77
C ALA A 28 -13.79 17.51 -3.73
N SER A 29 -15.02 17.31 -3.26
CA SER A 29 -16.13 16.72 -4.04
C SER A 29 -15.80 15.32 -4.60
N ILE A 30 -14.92 14.58 -3.94
CA ILE A 30 -14.57 13.20 -4.28
C ILE A 30 -15.67 12.30 -3.70
N LYS A 31 -16.49 11.72 -4.58
CA LYS A 31 -17.61 10.84 -4.21
C LYS A 31 -17.37 9.38 -4.53
N VAL A 32 -16.16 9.05 -4.88
CA VAL A 32 -15.71 7.70 -5.20
C VAL A 32 -14.48 7.38 -4.37
N VAL A 33 -14.20 6.10 -4.18
CA VAL A 33 -12.92 5.65 -3.60
C VAL A 33 -11.90 5.61 -4.73
N PRO A 34 -10.93 6.55 -4.80
CA PRO A 34 -10.10 6.72 -6.00
C PRO A 34 -9.23 5.51 -6.34
N TRP A 35 -8.90 4.69 -5.34
CA TRP A 35 -8.07 3.48 -5.49
C TRP A 35 -8.87 2.19 -5.65
N ASP A 36 -10.21 2.26 -5.51
CA ASP A 36 -11.10 1.11 -5.65
C ASP A 36 -11.50 0.91 -7.12
N ILE A 37 -10.71 0.17 -7.85
CA ILE A 37 -10.96 -0.15 -9.26
C ILE A 37 -11.81 -1.41 -9.45
N GLY A 38 -12.28 -2.04 -8.35
CA GLY A 38 -13.11 -3.24 -8.35
C GLY A 38 -12.38 -4.52 -8.78
N GLU A 39 -11.05 -4.46 -8.83
CA GLU A 39 -10.17 -5.58 -9.18
C GLU A 39 -8.78 -5.38 -8.55
N PRO A 40 -7.92 -6.43 -8.46
CA PRO A 40 -6.58 -6.26 -7.94
C PRO A 40 -5.77 -5.29 -8.81
N GLN A 41 -4.86 -4.57 -8.19
CA GLN A 41 -3.96 -3.68 -8.93
C GLN A 41 -3.14 -4.48 -9.95
N PRO A 42 -3.04 -4.02 -11.21
CA PRO A 42 -2.30 -4.75 -12.25
C PRO A 42 -0.85 -5.06 -11.87
N VAL A 43 -0.21 -4.14 -11.15
CA VAL A 43 1.15 -4.34 -10.64
C VAL A 43 1.23 -5.44 -9.58
N VAL A 44 0.18 -5.63 -8.76
CA VAL A 44 0.10 -6.73 -7.79
C VAL A 44 -0.08 -8.06 -8.49
N VAL A 45 -0.90 -8.11 -9.55
CA VAL A 45 -1.05 -9.30 -10.40
C VAL A 45 0.29 -9.70 -11.01
N ALA A 46 1.04 -8.74 -11.57
CA ALA A 46 2.36 -9.01 -12.14
C ALA A 46 3.38 -9.48 -11.08
N LEU A 47 3.34 -8.95 -9.87
CA LEU A 47 4.20 -9.40 -8.75
C LEU A 47 3.88 -10.85 -8.35
N GLU A 48 2.60 -11.22 -8.31
CA GLU A 48 2.17 -12.59 -8.03
C GLU A 48 2.65 -13.56 -9.11
N GLU A 49 2.49 -13.22 -10.39
CA GLU A 49 2.95 -14.02 -11.52
C GLU A 49 4.46 -14.23 -11.52
N GLN A 50 5.22 -13.27 -10.96
CA GLN A 50 6.67 -13.36 -10.75
C GLN A 50 7.05 -14.17 -9.49
N GLY A 51 6.07 -14.72 -8.75
CA GLY A 51 6.30 -15.50 -7.54
C GLY A 51 6.81 -14.66 -6.37
N ARG A 52 6.46 -13.37 -6.31
CA ARG A 52 6.92 -12.48 -5.25
C ARG A 52 6.32 -12.83 -3.89
N PHE A 53 5.09 -13.33 -3.87
CA PHE A 53 4.41 -13.72 -2.63
C PHE A 53 4.61 -15.20 -2.32
N HIS A 54 4.80 -15.51 -1.05
CA HIS A 54 4.93 -16.88 -0.55
C HIS A 54 4.53 -16.96 0.94
N GLY A 55 4.18 -18.15 1.39
CA GLY A 55 3.84 -18.42 2.80
C GLY A 55 2.63 -17.65 3.29
N ALA A 56 2.75 -17.06 4.48
CA ALA A 56 1.72 -16.19 5.06
C ALA A 56 1.92 -14.76 4.57
N VAL A 57 0.88 -14.19 3.95
CA VAL A 57 0.90 -12.85 3.34
C VAL A 57 0.12 -11.87 4.20
N LEU A 58 0.73 -10.72 4.48
CA LEU A 58 0.07 -9.55 5.04
C LEU A 58 -0.24 -8.57 3.92
N ASP A 59 -1.52 -8.22 3.73
CA ASP A 59 -1.97 -7.08 2.93
C ASP A 59 -2.29 -5.93 3.89
N ILE A 60 -1.38 -4.95 4.00
CA ILE A 60 -1.46 -3.87 4.98
C ILE A 60 -1.99 -2.58 4.33
N GLY A 61 -3.05 -1.99 4.92
CA GLY A 61 -3.84 -0.96 4.28
C GLY A 61 -4.67 -1.56 3.14
N CYS A 62 -5.35 -2.67 3.42
CA CYS A 62 -6.00 -3.50 2.40
C CYS A 62 -7.18 -2.81 1.70
N GLY A 63 -7.70 -1.71 2.26
CA GLY A 63 -8.89 -1.04 1.72
C GLY A 63 -10.05 -2.01 1.56
N PRO A 64 -10.79 -1.95 0.43
CA PRO A 64 -11.92 -2.85 0.16
C PRO A 64 -11.52 -4.29 -0.20
N GLY A 65 -10.23 -4.64 -0.16
CA GLY A 65 -9.73 -6.01 -0.14
C GLY A 65 -9.49 -6.67 -1.48
N ASP A 66 -9.50 -5.97 -2.61
CA ASP A 66 -9.36 -6.60 -3.93
C ASP A 66 -8.03 -7.36 -4.10
N ASN A 67 -6.92 -6.80 -3.60
CA ASN A 67 -5.62 -7.46 -3.62
C ASN A 67 -5.62 -8.70 -2.70
N ALA A 68 -6.15 -8.57 -1.47
CA ALA A 68 -6.25 -9.68 -0.53
C ALA A 68 -7.08 -10.84 -1.09
N VAL A 69 -8.26 -10.53 -1.67
CA VAL A 69 -9.13 -11.51 -2.33
C VAL A 69 -8.43 -12.19 -3.49
N PHE A 70 -7.71 -11.43 -4.32
CA PHE A 70 -6.93 -11.98 -5.42
C PHE A 70 -5.85 -12.95 -4.92
N LEU A 71 -5.05 -12.54 -3.95
CA LEU A 71 -3.98 -13.39 -3.40
C LEU A 71 -4.55 -14.65 -2.73
N ALA A 72 -5.68 -14.55 -2.03
CA ALA A 72 -6.35 -15.72 -1.45
C ALA A 72 -6.86 -16.69 -2.53
N ARG A 73 -7.41 -16.20 -3.64
CA ARG A 73 -7.80 -17.00 -4.81
C ARG A 73 -6.62 -17.71 -5.48
N ARG A 74 -5.42 -17.14 -5.36
CA ARG A 74 -4.16 -17.75 -5.82
C ARG A 74 -3.59 -18.78 -4.85
N GLY A 75 -4.26 -19.01 -3.71
CA GLY A 75 -3.91 -20.03 -2.72
C GLY A 75 -3.02 -19.56 -1.57
N HIS A 76 -2.77 -18.24 -1.44
CA HIS A 76 -2.04 -17.70 -0.30
C HIS A 76 -2.89 -17.67 0.97
N ARG A 77 -2.24 -17.82 2.12
CA ARG A 77 -2.84 -17.52 3.42
C ARG A 77 -2.73 -16.02 3.67
N VAL A 78 -3.83 -15.31 3.58
CA VAL A 78 -3.84 -13.84 3.64
C VAL A 78 -4.43 -13.36 4.97
N THR A 79 -3.71 -12.47 5.64
CA THR A 79 -4.23 -11.57 6.66
C THR A 79 -4.25 -10.17 6.07
N ALA A 80 -5.40 -9.52 6.07
CA ALA A 80 -5.61 -8.20 5.49
C ALA A 80 -6.04 -7.22 6.58
N ILE A 81 -5.32 -6.11 6.70
CA ILE A 81 -5.48 -5.14 7.80
C ILE A 81 -5.70 -3.76 7.22
N ASP A 82 -6.69 -3.04 7.78
CA ASP A 82 -6.90 -1.62 7.52
C ASP A 82 -7.32 -0.91 8.81
N ALA A 83 -7.03 0.38 8.93
CA ALA A 83 -7.49 1.20 10.06
C ALA A 83 -8.97 1.60 9.92
N ALA A 84 -9.48 1.68 8.69
CA ALA A 84 -10.87 2.02 8.39
C ALA A 84 -11.77 0.79 8.54
N SER A 85 -12.62 0.77 9.58
CA SER A 85 -13.55 -0.35 9.80
C SER A 85 -14.53 -0.56 8.64
N ALA A 86 -14.97 0.53 8.00
CA ALA A 86 -15.86 0.45 6.84
C ALA A 86 -15.18 -0.21 5.61
N ALA A 87 -13.86 0.00 5.42
CA ALA A 87 -13.09 -0.71 4.40
C ALA A 87 -13.04 -2.20 4.68
N VAL A 88 -12.74 -2.58 5.92
CA VAL A 88 -12.68 -3.99 6.35
C VAL A 88 -14.02 -4.69 6.20
N GLU A 89 -15.15 -4.02 6.49
CA GLU A 89 -16.48 -4.59 6.26
C GLU A 89 -16.73 -4.86 4.76
N GLN A 90 -16.40 -3.90 3.90
CA GLN A 90 -16.51 -4.10 2.45
C GLN A 90 -15.59 -5.23 1.96
N ALA A 91 -14.37 -5.31 2.49
CA ALA A 91 -13.42 -6.37 2.14
C ALA A 91 -13.95 -7.77 2.50
N ARG A 92 -14.58 -7.91 3.68
CA ARG A 92 -15.25 -9.16 4.09
C ARG A 92 -16.38 -9.55 3.15
N LEU A 93 -17.21 -8.58 2.74
CA LEU A 93 -18.28 -8.82 1.77
C LEU A 93 -17.74 -9.27 0.40
N ARG A 94 -16.65 -8.65 -0.08
CA ARG A 94 -16.01 -9.04 -1.35
C ARG A 94 -15.35 -10.41 -1.29
N ALA A 95 -14.78 -10.75 -0.15
CA ALA A 95 -14.14 -12.05 0.05
C ALA A 95 -15.15 -13.21 0.08
N GLY A 96 -16.37 -12.97 0.59
CA GLY A 96 -17.36 -14.04 0.78
C GLY A 96 -16.80 -15.18 1.65
N ASP A 97 -16.82 -16.40 1.14
CA ASP A 97 -16.32 -17.59 1.84
C ASP A 97 -14.82 -17.84 1.71
N LEU A 98 -14.07 -16.94 1.05
CA LEU A 98 -12.62 -17.10 0.94
C LEU A 98 -11.95 -16.97 2.33
N PRO A 99 -10.95 -17.82 2.64
CA PRO A 99 -10.32 -17.86 3.96
C PRO A 99 -9.29 -16.72 4.13
N VAL A 100 -9.77 -15.48 4.15
CA VAL A 100 -8.97 -14.29 4.43
C VAL A 100 -9.24 -13.83 5.86
N GLU A 101 -8.20 -13.62 6.64
CA GLU A 101 -8.30 -13.04 7.97
C GLU A 101 -8.32 -11.51 7.86
N PHE A 102 -9.46 -10.87 8.14
CA PHE A 102 -9.59 -9.43 8.13
C PHE A 102 -9.58 -8.84 9.53
N ALA A 103 -8.77 -7.81 9.75
CA ALA A 103 -8.68 -7.10 11.04
C ALA A 103 -8.66 -5.58 10.87
N VAL A 104 -9.22 -4.88 11.85
CA VAL A 104 -9.06 -3.43 12.00
C VAL A 104 -7.90 -3.21 12.97
N ALA A 105 -6.83 -2.58 12.51
CA ALA A 105 -5.67 -2.26 13.33
C ALA A 105 -4.86 -1.09 12.78
N ASP A 106 -4.09 -0.44 13.65
CA ASP A 106 -3.12 0.57 13.29
C ASP A 106 -1.86 -0.09 12.70
N ALA A 107 -1.51 0.28 11.48
CA ALA A 107 -0.33 -0.26 10.79
C ALA A 107 1.00 0.08 11.46
N THR A 108 1.04 1.09 12.35
CA THR A 108 2.22 1.45 13.13
C THR A 108 2.39 0.63 14.42
N ASP A 109 1.31 -0.04 14.85
CA ASP A 109 1.30 -0.92 16.03
C ASP A 109 0.62 -2.25 15.71
N LEU A 110 1.37 -3.21 15.22
CA LEU A 110 0.91 -4.54 14.87
C LEU A 110 1.21 -5.54 15.99
N ALA A 111 0.92 -5.18 17.25
CA ALA A 111 1.11 -6.06 18.40
C ALA A 111 0.27 -7.35 18.25
N GLY A 112 0.87 -8.49 18.57
CA GLY A 112 0.26 -9.82 18.44
C GLY A 112 0.44 -10.49 17.07
N TYR A 113 1.12 -9.82 16.13
CA TYR A 113 1.44 -10.37 14.80
C TYR A 113 2.94 -10.69 14.63
N GLU A 114 3.75 -10.64 15.68
CA GLU A 114 5.21 -10.79 15.64
C GLU A 114 5.66 -12.09 14.96
N GLY A 115 6.56 -11.95 13.97
CA GLY A 115 7.15 -13.08 13.25
C GLY A 115 6.14 -13.96 12.50
N ARG A 116 5.03 -13.41 12.08
CA ARG A 116 3.89 -14.17 11.55
C ARG A 116 3.93 -14.30 10.02
N PHE A 117 4.50 -13.30 9.32
CA PHE A 117 4.38 -13.19 7.87
C PHE A 117 5.68 -13.51 7.13
N ASP A 118 5.52 -14.11 5.95
CA ASP A 118 6.59 -14.45 5.01
C ASP A 118 6.62 -13.45 3.85
N SER A 119 5.50 -12.76 3.59
CA SER A 119 5.39 -11.72 2.58
C SER A 119 4.50 -10.58 3.07
N VAL A 120 4.83 -9.35 2.66
CA VAL A 120 4.03 -8.15 2.92
C VAL A 120 3.77 -7.44 1.60
N LEU A 121 2.52 -7.04 1.41
CA LEU A 121 2.08 -6.10 0.39
C LEU A 121 1.64 -4.80 1.05
N ASP A 122 2.27 -3.68 0.69
CA ASP A 122 1.78 -2.32 0.87
C ASP A 122 1.36 -1.79 -0.49
N SER A 123 0.07 -1.72 -0.72
CA SER A 123 -0.50 -1.21 -1.96
C SER A 123 -1.11 0.17 -1.74
N ALA A 124 -0.27 1.20 -1.71
CA ALA A 124 -0.65 2.60 -1.57
C ALA A 124 -1.01 3.06 -0.14
N LEU A 125 -0.41 2.44 0.91
CA LEU A 125 -0.57 2.89 2.29
C LEU A 125 0.54 3.86 2.71
N PHE A 126 1.82 3.56 2.46
CA PHE A 126 2.97 4.31 3.02
C PHE A 126 2.85 5.83 2.87
N HIS A 127 2.42 6.32 1.71
CA HIS A 127 2.32 7.76 1.43
C HIS A 127 1.17 8.45 2.18
N THR A 128 0.17 7.69 2.67
CA THR A 128 -0.94 8.24 3.46
C THR A 128 -0.53 8.52 4.92
N LEU A 129 0.54 7.89 5.38
CA LEU A 129 1.02 8.05 6.74
C LEU A 129 1.73 9.40 6.94
N PRO A 130 1.47 10.09 8.06
CA PRO A 130 2.25 11.27 8.44
C PRO A 130 3.73 10.91 8.55
N ARG A 131 4.62 11.84 8.14
CA ARG A 131 6.07 11.60 8.17
C ARG A 131 6.60 10.99 9.47
N PRO A 132 6.20 11.45 10.66
CA PRO A 132 6.68 10.86 11.93
C PRO A 132 6.24 9.40 12.15
N ALA A 133 5.14 8.96 11.51
CA ALA A 133 4.62 7.60 11.64
C ALA A 133 5.34 6.60 10.71
N ARG A 134 5.94 7.05 9.60
CA ARG A 134 6.58 6.18 8.60
C ARG A 134 7.69 5.29 9.17
N PRO A 135 8.62 5.78 10.02
CA PRO A 135 9.62 4.91 10.67
C PRO A 135 8.99 3.87 11.59
N LEU A 136 7.96 4.23 12.36
CA LEU A 136 7.25 3.31 13.24
C LEU A 136 6.57 2.20 12.43
N TYR A 137 5.93 2.56 11.33
CA TYR A 137 5.32 1.64 10.39
C TYR A 137 6.34 0.66 9.79
N ALA A 138 7.45 1.16 9.24
CA ALA A 138 8.49 0.32 8.64
C ALA A 138 9.10 -0.67 9.66
N ALA A 139 9.28 -0.22 10.92
CA ALA A 139 9.73 -1.05 12.02
C ALA A 139 8.66 -2.09 12.43
N ALA A 140 7.38 -1.72 12.45
CA ALA A 140 6.28 -2.65 12.72
C ALA A 140 6.22 -3.77 11.69
N LEU A 141 6.32 -3.45 10.38
CA LEU A 141 6.38 -4.44 9.32
C LEU A 141 7.58 -5.39 9.49
N HIS A 142 8.75 -4.84 9.86
CA HIS A 142 9.92 -5.67 10.13
C HIS A 142 9.69 -6.61 11.33
N ARG A 143 9.07 -6.14 12.41
CA ARG A 143 8.78 -6.94 13.62
C ARG A 143 7.83 -8.08 13.33
N VAL A 144 6.78 -7.87 12.53
CA VAL A 144 5.75 -8.90 12.27
C VAL A 144 6.13 -9.92 11.21
N THR A 145 7.25 -9.72 10.53
CA THR A 145 7.73 -10.64 9.49
C THR A 145 8.77 -11.63 10.04
N ARG A 146 8.97 -12.74 9.34
CA ARG A 146 10.03 -13.72 9.61
C ARG A 146 11.34 -13.31 8.96
N PRO A 147 12.49 -13.77 9.45
CA PRO A 147 13.75 -13.68 8.70
C PRO A 147 13.60 -14.26 7.29
N GLY A 148 14.07 -13.55 6.28
CA GLY A 148 13.90 -13.91 4.86
C GLY A 148 12.56 -13.50 4.24
N ALA A 149 11.70 -12.84 4.99
CA ALA A 149 10.43 -12.31 4.45
C ALA A 149 10.66 -11.25 3.37
N ARG A 150 9.67 -11.14 2.48
CA ARG A 150 9.66 -10.21 1.35
C ARG A 150 8.66 -9.10 1.55
N LEU A 151 9.08 -7.86 1.27
CA LEU A 151 8.23 -6.67 1.29
C LEU A 151 8.08 -6.11 -0.13
N SER A 152 6.85 -5.84 -0.53
CA SER A 152 6.52 -5.13 -1.76
C SER A 152 5.74 -3.87 -1.41
N VAL A 153 6.28 -2.69 -1.77
CA VAL A 153 5.65 -1.38 -1.51
C VAL A 153 5.33 -0.70 -2.83
N LEU A 154 4.10 -0.22 -2.95
CA LEU A 154 3.63 0.65 -4.01
C LEU A 154 3.29 2.01 -3.37
N CYS A 155 4.16 3.00 -3.57
CA CYS A 155 4.04 4.31 -2.93
C CYS A 155 4.02 5.41 -4.00
N PHE A 156 3.08 6.37 -3.93
CA PHE A 156 3.04 7.47 -4.91
C PHE A 156 4.38 8.20 -4.97
N ALA A 157 4.91 8.29 -6.19
CA ALA A 157 6.23 8.82 -6.46
C ALA A 157 6.21 10.35 -6.62
N ASP A 158 7.18 11.02 -6.02
CA ASP A 158 7.45 12.44 -6.23
C ASP A 158 8.22 12.62 -7.55
N VAL A 159 7.49 12.53 -8.64
CA VAL A 159 8.00 12.65 -10.02
C VAL A 159 6.99 13.42 -10.88
N PRO A 160 7.39 13.93 -12.05
CA PRO A 160 6.45 14.56 -12.99
C PRO A 160 5.26 13.65 -13.29
N GLY A 161 4.05 14.21 -13.22
CA GLY A 161 2.80 13.44 -13.40
C GLY A 161 2.29 12.73 -12.14
N GLY A 162 3.09 12.69 -11.08
CA GLY A 162 2.72 12.09 -9.80
C GLY A 162 1.73 12.91 -8.98
N MET A 163 1.29 12.41 -7.84
CA MET A 163 0.42 13.10 -6.91
C MET A 163 1.14 14.31 -6.27
N PRO A 164 0.42 15.35 -5.82
CA PRO A 164 1.04 16.48 -5.12
C PRO A 164 1.56 16.06 -3.74
N ALA A 165 2.56 16.79 -3.24
CA ALA A 165 2.90 16.69 -1.82
C ALA A 165 1.68 17.12 -0.96
N PRO A 166 1.43 16.49 0.19
CA PRO A 166 2.23 15.45 0.84
C PRO A 166 1.91 14.01 0.39
N LEU A 167 1.03 13.80 -0.61
CA LEU A 167 0.63 12.47 -1.08
C LEU A 167 1.71 11.75 -1.89
N SER A 168 2.74 12.45 -2.35
CA SER A 168 3.90 11.81 -2.99
C SER A 168 5.10 11.78 -2.06
N VAL A 169 5.95 10.78 -2.25
CA VAL A 169 7.13 10.52 -1.44
C VAL A 169 8.35 10.42 -2.36
N SER A 170 9.46 11.07 -1.96
CA SER A 170 10.70 10.93 -2.71
C SER A 170 11.28 9.52 -2.54
N GLY A 171 12.00 9.06 -3.58
CA GLY A 171 12.68 7.77 -3.52
C GLY A 171 13.67 7.69 -2.36
N ASP A 172 14.37 8.79 -2.06
CA ASP A 172 15.34 8.86 -0.97
C ASP A 172 14.66 8.71 0.40
N GLU A 173 13.53 9.39 0.63
CA GLU A 173 12.78 9.25 1.89
C GLU A 173 12.28 7.81 2.09
N LEU A 174 11.69 7.22 1.05
CA LEU A 174 11.17 5.86 1.12
C LEU A 174 12.29 4.84 1.36
N SER A 175 13.39 4.94 0.59
CA SER A 175 14.53 4.02 0.71
C SER A 175 15.22 4.14 2.08
N THR A 176 15.44 5.36 2.56
CA THR A 176 16.05 5.62 3.88
C THR A 176 15.17 5.03 4.98
N THR A 177 13.87 5.31 4.97
CA THR A 177 12.93 4.81 6.00
C THR A 177 12.93 3.28 6.08
N LEU A 178 12.91 2.61 4.93
CA LEU A 178 12.91 1.14 4.89
C LEU A 178 14.25 0.56 5.33
N THR A 179 15.37 1.13 4.89
CA THR A 179 16.70 0.60 5.23
C THR A 179 17.05 0.82 6.71
N GLU A 180 16.67 1.95 7.29
CA GLU A 180 16.84 2.21 8.73
C GLU A 180 16.00 1.25 9.59
N ALA A 181 14.86 0.78 9.09
CA ALA A 181 14.05 -0.25 9.74
C ALA A 181 14.57 -1.68 9.55
N GLY A 182 15.69 -1.88 8.83
CA GLY A 182 16.34 -3.18 8.65
C GLY A 182 15.93 -3.93 7.37
N TRP A 183 15.22 -3.28 6.45
CA TRP A 183 14.90 -3.85 5.16
C TRP A 183 16.05 -3.68 4.17
N ARG A 184 16.39 -4.71 3.42
CA ARG A 184 17.36 -4.67 2.32
C ARG A 184 16.61 -4.50 1.00
N ILE A 185 16.66 -3.31 0.42
CA ILE A 185 16.04 -3.05 -0.88
C ILE A 185 16.76 -3.84 -1.97
N THR A 186 16.01 -4.59 -2.76
CA THR A 186 16.51 -5.40 -3.89
C THR A 186 16.20 -4.78 -5.24
N SER A 187 15.10 -4.03 -5.35
CA SER A 187 14.83 -3.14 -6.48
C SER A 187 13.94 -1.97 -6.07
N MET A 188 14.08 -0.87 -6.81
CA MET A 188 13.22 0.30 -6.71
C MET A 188 13.06 0.89 -8.11
N ASP A 189 11.88 0.74 -8.67
CA ASP A 189 11.55 1.13 -10.02
C ASP A 189 10.27 1.96 -10.04
N LEU A 190 10.08 2.79 -11.07
CA LEU A 190 8.79 3.39 -11.34
C LEU A 190 7.84 2.34 -11.93
N ALA A 191 6.62 2.36 -11.46
CA ALA A 191 5.50 1.57 -11.97
C ALA A 191 4.23 2.43 -12.04
N GLU A 192 3.15 1.87 -12.52
CA GLU A 192 1.86 2.55 -12.64
C GLU A 192 0.86 1.96 -11.66
N TYR A 193 0.13 2.82 -10.98
CA TYR A 193 -0.99 2.50 -10.12
C TYR A 193 -2.29 2.91 -10.81
N ALA A 194 -3.22 1.98 -10.93
CA ALA A 194 -4.50 2.25 -11.55
C ALA A 194 -5.47 2.87 -10.54
N GLY A 195 -6.14 3.93 -10.93
CA GLY A 195 -7.16 4.58 -10.12
C GLY A 195 -8.42 4.89 -10.91
N VAL A 196 -9.50 5.17 -10.19
CA VAL A 196 -10.77 5.59 -10.79
C VAL A 196 -10.64 7.02 -11.31
N ALA A 197 -10.96 7.24 -12.59
CA ALA A 197 -10.99 8.57 -13.19
C ALA A 197 -12.37 9.21 -13.09
N THR A 198 -13.42 8.41 -13.30
CA THR A 198 -14.82 8.89 -13.27
C THR A 198 -15.20 9.32 -11.85
N GLY A 199 -15.76 10.52 -11.72
CA GLY A 199 -16.08 11.13 -10.42
C GLY A 199 -14.93 11.88 -9.75
N MET A 200 -13.76 11.93 -10.42
CA MET A 200 -12.59 12.68 -9.97
C MET A 200 -12.35 13.96 -10.79
N GLU A 201 -13.21 14.26 -11.77
CA GLU A 201 -13.02 15.33 -12.74
C GLU A 201 -12.81 16.70 -12.07
N LYS A 202 -13.66 17.02 -11.08
CA LYS A 202 -13.53 18.28 -10.32
C LYS A 202 -12.24 18.38 -9.52
N PHE A 203 -11.76 17.27 -8.97
CA PHE A 203 -10.49 17.21 -8.28
C PHE A 203 -9.33 17.47 -9.25
N PHE A 204 -9.34 16.84 -10.42
CA PHE A 204 -8.32 17.07 -11.44
C PHE A 204 -8.33 18.50 -11.99
N GLU A 205 -9.51 19.07 -12.24
CA GLU A 205 -9.65 20.48 -12.66
C GLU A 205 -9.07 21.44 -11.61
N ARG A 206 -9.41 21.24 -10.32
CA ARG A 206 -8.99 22.13 -9.23
C ARG A 206 -7.50 22.03 -8.92
N THR A 207 -6.91 20.85 -9.10
CA THR A 207 -5.47 20.63 -8.92
C THR A 207 -4.64 20.88 -10.18
N GLY A 208 -5.29 21.28 -11.29
CA GLY A 208 -4.62 21.48 -12.58
C GLY A 208 -4.05 20.21 -13.21
N ARG A 209 -4.44 19.03 -12.70
CA ARG A 209 -3.88 17.75 -13.12
C ARG A 209 -4.65 17.14 -14.27
N ARG A 210 -3.91 16.46 -15.14
CA ARG A 210 -4.47 15.68 -16.25
C ARG A 210 -3.79 14.31 -16.26
N PRO A 211 -4.28 13.36 -15.45
CA PRO A 211 -3.67 12.04 -15.42
C PRO A 211 -3.83 11.37 -16.79
N GLU A 212 -2.82 10.61 -17.17
CA GLU A 212 -2.94 9.70 -18.30
C GLU A 212 -3.95 8.60 -17.95
N LEU A 213 -4.69 8.15 -18.98
CA LEU A 213 -5.64 7.06 -18.82
C LEU A 213 -5.15 5.81 -19.56
N ASP A 214 -5.43 4.66 -18.99
CA ASP A 214 -5.25 3.38 -19.68
C ASP A 214 -6.40 3.10 -20.67
N ALA A 215 -6.31 1.98 -21.40
CA ALA A 215 -7.32 1.58 -22.38
C ALA A 215 -8.71 1.30 -21.76
N ARG A 216 -8.80 1.18 -20.44
CA ARG A 216 -10.04 0.97 -19.69
C ARG A 216 -10.56 2.25 -19.02
N GLY A 217 -9.93 3.39 -19.30
CA GLY A 217 -10.30 4.69 -18.74
C GLY A 217 -9.90 4.89 -17.27
N ARG A 218 -8.98 4.10 -16.74
CA ARG A 218 -8.44 4.25 -15.39
C ARG A 218 -7.21 5.17 -15.41
N THR A 219 -6.99 5.92 -14.34
CA THR A 219 -5.79 6.76 -14.21
C THR A 219 -4.54 5.90 -14.13
N ARG A 220 -3.42 6.38 -14.69
CA ARG A 220 -2.08 5.81 -14.61
C ARG A 220 -1.24 6.73 -13.73
N LEU A 221 -1.15 6.42 -12.44
CA LEU A 221 -0.43 7.24 -11.47
C LEU A 221 0.96 6.64 -11.22
N PRO A 222 2.05 7.42 -11.30
CA PRO A 222 3.38 6.91 -11.04
C PRO A 222 3.56 6.56 -9.56
N VAL A 223 4.06 5.36 -9.32
CA VAL A 223 4.42 4.86 -8.00
C VAL A 223 5.86 4.34 -7.99
N TRP A 224 6.53 4.49 -6.86
CA TRP A 224 7.68 3.67 -6.54
C TRP A 224 7.19 2.25 -6.26
N LYS A 225 7.67 1.30 -7.06
CA LYS A 225 7.58 -0.13 -6.78
C LYS A 225 8.89 -0.54 -6.11
N VAL A 226 8.84 -0.71 -4.80
CA VAL A 226 10.00 -1.12 -4.01
C VAL A 226 9.85 -2.58 -3.63
N LEU A 227 10.88 -3.36 -3.93
CA LEU A 227 11.02 -4.74 -3.47
C LEU A 227 12.16 -4.77 -2.45
N ALA A 228 11.88 -5.32 -1.28
CA ALA A 228 12.86 -5.45 -0.22
C ALA A 228 12.74 -6.82 0.45
N ASP A 229 13.82 -7.25 1.08
CA ASP A 229 13.87 -8.51 1.84
C ASP A 229 14.31 -8.21 3.28
N ARG A 230 13.72 -8.89 4.24
CA ARG A 230 14.24 -8.95 5.60
C ARG A 230 15.46 -9.85 5.61
N ALA A 231 16.62 -9.39 6.15
CA ALA A 231 17.80 -10.22 6.29
C ALA A 231 17.45 -11.53 6.97
N GLY A 232 17.87 -12.65 6.41
CA GLY A 232 17.81 -13.95 7.08
C GLY A 232 18.63 -13.85 8.38
N GLY A 233 18.07 -14.26 9.51
CA GLY A 233 18.89 -14.42 10.72
C GLY A 233 20.09 -15.29 10.36
N ALA A 234 21.30 -14.86 10.70
CA ALA A 234 22.47 -15.73 10.59
C ALA A 234 22.15 -17.00 11.36
N GLY A 235 21.93 -18.10 10.65
CA GLY A 235 21.86 -19.42 11.29
C GLY A 235 23.11 -19.60 12.14
N PRO A 236 23.05 -20.33 13.28
CA PRO A 236 24.21 -20.56 14.08
C PRO A 236 25.32 -21.13 13.16
N VAL A 237 26.42 -20.42 13.07
CA VAL A 237 27.64 -20.93 12.42
C VAL A 237 27.95 -22.21 13.11
N ALA A 238 27.73 -23.37 12.45
CA ALA A 238 28.15 -24.64 12.95
C ALA A 238 29.66 -24.55 13.20
N GLY A 239 30.02 -24.38 14.47
CA GLY A 239 31.40 -24.37 14.89
C GLY A 239 32.03 -25.71 14.49
N GLY A 240 32.89 -25.64 13.47
CA GLY A 240 33.74 -26.78 13.12
C GLY A 240 34.56 -27.17 14.36
N ALA A 241 34.18 -28.28 14.99
CA ALA A 241 35.07 -28.93 15.93
C ALA A 241 36.26 -29.45 15.14
N ALA A 242 37.39 -28.76 15.26
CA ALA A 242 38.68 -29.33 14.92
C ALA A 242 39.03 -30.34 15.99
N ALA A 243 39.13 -31.58 15.60
CA ALA A 243 39.79 -32.65 16.36
C ALA A 243 41.25 -32.72 15.91
#